data_1642b93c56b96606bc5b990d92e846d2
#
_entry.id   1642b93c56b96606bc5b990d92e846d2
#
_cell.length_a   1.000
_cell.length_b   1.000
_cell.length_c   1.000
_cell.angle_alpha   90.00
_cell.angle_beta   90.00
_cell.angle_gamma   90.00
#
_symmetry.space_group_name_H-M   'P 1'
#
loop_
_entity.id
_entity.type
_entity.pdbx_description
1 polymer ?
#
loop_
_entity_poly.entity_id
_entity_poly.type
_entity_poly.pdbx_seq_one_letter_code
_entity_poly.pdbx_strand_id
1 'polypeptide(L)'
;RRQRQMCIRDSAGITPDVRGDVLWAHRRTEGADWYFVCPPKGAGFAGTLDFRCSGIVEVWDPATGGRTRAQAVACGDRTRVSLELPQSGSCYVVFRRDVPESDLPQPHVAAGAQAAAIPLRDWTLRFPAGWGAPERLELSELKPWKDLGLSEEGRAFSGTAVYETTFEAREPGATYT
;
A
#
# COMPACT_ATOMS: atom_id res chain seq x y z
N ARG A 1 -4.70 -13.80 22.29
CA ARG A 1 -3.27 -14.06 21.96
C ARG A 1 -2.42 -12.78 21.88
N ARG A 2 -2.93 -11.65 21.34
CA ARG A 2 -2.18 -10.36 21.27
C ARG A 2 -1.82 -9.77 22.65
N GLN A 3 -2.73 -9.86 23.61
CA GLN A 3 -2.51 -9.32 24.96
C GLN A 3 -1.38 -10.04 25.73
N ARG A 4 -1.21 -11.35 25.56
CA ARG A 4 -0.11 -12.12 26.19
C ARG A 4 1.27 -11.75 25.64
N GLN A 5 1.37 -11.46 24.33
CA GLN A 5 2.65 -11.08 23.73
C GLN A 5 3.10 -9.67 24.14
N MET A 6 2.15 -8.75 24.36
CA MET A 6 2.42 -7.42 24.88
C MET A 6 2.93 -7.47 26.32
N CYS A 7 2.27 -8.24 27.22
CA CYS A 7 2.70 -8.40 28.61
C CYS A 7 4.09 -9.02 28.77
N ILE A 8 4.47 -9.96 27.91
CA ILE A 8 5.82 -10.58 27.96
C ILE A 8 6.91 -9.60 27.53
N ARG A 9 6.65 -8.76 26.55
CA ARG A 9 7.60 -7.72 26.10
C ARG A 9 7.80 -6.64 27.16
N ASP A 10 6.72 -6.17 27.78
CA ASP A 10 6.76 -5.13 28.80
C ASP A 10 7.47 -5.62 30.08
N SER A 11 7.22 -6.87 30.50
CA SER A 11 7.88 -7.47 31.66
C SER A 11 9.35 -7.82 31.44
N ALA A 12 9.77 -8.04 30.21
CA ALA A 12 11.16 -8.30 29.87
C ALA A 12 11.99 -7.02 29.58
N GLY A 13 11.40 -5.83 29.66
CA GLY A 13 12.07 -4.57 29.37
C GLY A 13 12.52 -4.44 27.89
N ILE A 14 11.95 -5.23 26.99
CA ILE A 14 12.32 -5.21 25.57
C ILE A 14 11.68 -4.00 24.89
N THR A 15 12.52 -3.05 24.51
CA THR A 15 12.08 -1.88 23.73
C THR A 15 11.78 -2.29 22.29
N PRO A 16 10.58 -2.01 21.75
CA PRO A 16 10.25 -2.35 20.37
C PRO A 16 11.12 -1.58 19.38
N ASP A 17 11.43 -2.20 18.23
CA ASP A 17 12.22 -1.56 17.18
C ASP A 17 11.48 -0.38 16.55
N VAL A 18 10.18 -0.45 16.44
CA VAL A 18 9.32 0.62 15.94
C VAL A 18 8.36 1.08 17.03
N ARG A 19 8.26 2.40 17.22
CA ARG A 19 7.25 3.04 18.07
C ARG A 19 6.24 3.78 17.20
N GLY A 20 4.97 3.52 17.43
CA GLY A 20 3.82 4.08 16.72
C GLY A 20 2.72 3.04 16.54
N ASP A 21 1.53 3.49 16.17
CA ASP A 21 0.34 2.61 16.02
C ASP A 21 0.29 1.94 14.64
N VAL A 22 1.23 1.04 14.41
CA VAL A 22 1.34 0.26 13.16
C VAL A 22 1.72 -1.19 13.47
N LEU A 23 1.43 -2.07 12.52
CA LEU A 23 1.99 -3.41 12.48
C LEU A 23 3.28 -3.35 11.67
N TRP A 24 4.30 -4.07 12.11
CA TRP A 24 5.58 -4.08 11.44
C TRP A 24 6.30 -5.42 11.52
N ALA A 25 7.16 -5.65 10.54
CA ALA A 25 8.13 -6.74 10.53
C ALA A 25 9.51 -6.18 10.15
N HIS A 26 10.56 -6.64 10.79
CA HIS A 26 11.95 -6.20 10.55
C HIS A 26 12.78 -7.32 9.98
N ARG A 27 13.56 -7.02 8.97
CA ARG A 27 14.60 -7.88 8.41
C ARG A 27 15.88 -7.06 8.19
N ARG A 28 17.00 -7.61 8.60
CA ARG A 28 18.33 -7.03 8.38
C ARG A 28 19.06 -7.79 7.28
N THR A 29 19.69 -7.05 6.38
CA THR A 29 20.66 -7.52 5.39
C THR A 29 22.00 -6.83 5.62
N GLU A 30 23.03 -7.21 4.86
CA GLU A 30 24.37 -6.58 4.96
C GLU A 30 24.32 -5.06 4.70
N GLY A 31 23.59 -4.64 3.66
CA GLY A 31 23.52 -3.23 3.23
C GLY A 31 22.32 -2.44 3.75
N ALA A 32 21.34 -3.06 4.43
CA ALA A 32 20.12 -2.36 4.84
C ALA A 32 19.35 -3.04 5.96
N ASP A 33 18.58 -2.23 6.67
CA ASP A 33 17.49 -2.68 7.54
C ASP A 33 16.15 -2.40 6.86
N TRP A 34 15.30 -3.42 6.78
CA TRP A 34 14.01 -3.39 6.07
C TRP A 34 12.87 -3.52 7.05
N TYR A 35 12.00 -2.54 7.11
CA TYR A 35 10.80 -2.57 7.90
C TYR A 35 9.58 -2.59 6.99
N PHE A 36 8.86 -3.71 6.94
CA PHE A 36 7.52 -3.73 6.36
C PHE A 36 6.55 -3.12 7.36
N VAL A 37 5.78 -2.13 6.93
CA VAL A 37 4.89 -1.35 7.81
C VAL A 37 3.50 -1.31 7.20
N CYS A 38 2.48 -1.56 8.02
CA CYS A 38 1.08 -1.39 7.63
C CYS A 38 0.24 -0.91 8.83
N PRO A 39 -0.83 -0.14 8.59
CA PRO A 39 -1.77 0.23 9.62
C PRO A 39 -2.49 -0.99 10.21
N PRO A 40 -3.10 -0.87 11.41
CA PRO A 40 -4.02 -1.87 11.91
C PRO A 40 -5.20 -2.10 10.96
N LYS A 41 -5.83 -3.28 11.03
CA LYS A 41 -6.94 -3.65 10.15
C LYS A 41 -8.06 -2.60 10.19
N GLY A 42 -8.46 -2.10 9.03
CA GLY A 42 -9.55 -1.14 8.87
C GLY A 42 -9.17 0.32 9.14
N ALA A 43 -7.89 0.59 9.42
CA ALA A 43 -7.39 1.95 9.64
C ALA A 43 -6.43 2.39 8.53
N GLY A 44 -6.27 3.70 8.35
CA GLY A 44 -5.13 4.33 7.71
C GLY A 44 -4.13 4.79 8.78
N PHE A 45 -3.00 5.30 8.35
CA PHE A 45 -2.00 5.92 9.23
C PHE A 45 -1.51 7.23 8.61
N ALA A 46 -1.50 8.29 9.40
CA ALA A 46 -0.85 9.54 9.06
C ALA A 46 -0.14 10.07 10.30
N GLY A 47 1.18 10.17 10.24
CA GLY A 47 1.96 10.58 11.41
C GLY A 47 3.42 10.21 11.33
N THR A 48 4.06 10.09 12.50
CA THR A 48 5.48 9.77 12.61
C THR A 48 5.70 8.44 13.31
N LEU A 49 6.69 7.69 12.85
CA LEU A 49 7.17 6.46 13.46
C LEU A 49 8.63 6.63 13.88
N ASP A 50 8.99 6.11 15.06
CA ASP A 50 10.37 6.13 15.55
C ASP A 50 10.98 4.73 15.42
N PHE A 51 11.96 4.60 14.54
CA PHE A 51 12.68 3.36 14.26
C PHE A 51 14.00 3.32 15.03
N ARG A 52 14.32 2.20 15.69
CA ARG A 52 15.63 1.97 16.32
C ARG A 52 16.66 1.56 15.26
N CYS A 53 16.90 2.45 14.35
CA CYS A 53 17.81 2.28 13.23
C CYS A 53 18.32 3.63 12.75
N SER A 54 19.45 3.64 12.07
CA SER A 54 20.07 4.82 11.45
C SER A 54 20.52 4.50 10.03
N GLY A 55 20.59 5.54 9.20
CA GLY A 55 20.98 5.40 7.79
C GLY A 55 20.18 6.34 6.90
N ILE A 56 20.39 6.22 5.60
CA ILE A 56 19.57 6.91 4.60
C ILE A 56 18.22 6.19 4.51
N VAL A 57 17.14 6.96 4.65
CA VAL A 57 15.79 6.40 4.71
C VAL A 57 15.10 6.53 3.37
N GLU A 58 14.69 5.41 2.84
CA GLU A 58 13.83 5.31 1.67
C GLU A 58 12.48 4.70 2.07
N VAL A 59 11.41 5.14 1.39
CA VAL A 59 10.10 4.49 1.44
C VAL A 59 9.86 3.82 0.09
N TRP A 60 9.55 2.53 0.12
CA TRP A 60 9.29 1.73 -1.06
C TRP A 60 7.83 1.30 -1.08
N ASP A 61 7.17 1.52 -2.21
CA ASP A 61 5.82 1.03 -2.45
C ASP A 61 5.88 -0.43 -2.95
N PRO A 62 5.31 -1.39 -2.21
CA PRO A 62 5.34 -2.80 -2.62
C PRO A 62 4.48 -3.11 -3.84
N ALA A 63 3.50 -2.26 -4.19
CA ALA A 63 2.61 -2.48 -5.33
C ALA A 63 3.27 -2.06 -6.65
N THR A 64 3.99 -0.94 -6.64
CA THR A 64 4.59 -0.36 -7.85
C THR A 64 6.09 -0.58 -7.96
N GLY A 65 6.76 -0.92 -6.84
CA GLY A 65 8.22 -0.93 -6.73
C GLY A 65 8.84 0.47 -6.69
N GLY A 66 8.01 1.51 -6.62
CA GLY A 66 8.45 2.90 -6.54
C GLY A 66 9.26 3.15 -5.27
N ARG A 67 10.34 3.95 -5.38
CA ARG A 67 11.21 4.33 -4.27
C ARG A 67 11.24 5.83 -4.13
N THR A 68 11.12 6.32 -2.91
CA THR A 68 11.25 7.75 -2.58
C THR A 68 12.14 7.93 -1.37
N ARG A 69 12.89 9.00 -1.32
CA ARG A 69 13.67 9.37 -0.12
C ARG A 69 12.72 9.96 0.91
N ALA A 70 12.71 9.38 2.12
CA ALA A 70 11.88 9.87 3.21
C ALA A 70 12.53 11.08 3.92
N GLN A 71 11.68 11.97 4.43
CA GLN A 71 12.11 12.93 5.44
C GLN A 71 12.29 12.20 6.77
N ALA A 72 13.51 12.23 7.30
CA ALA A 72 13.88 11.54 8.51
C ALA A 72 14.68 12.45 9.43
N VAL A 73 14.41 12.35 10.74
CA VAL A 73 15.06 13.15 11.78
C VAL A 73 15.66 12.21 12.83
N ALA A 74 16.94 12.37 13.13
CA ALA A 74 17.58 11.62 14.22
C ALA A 74 17.04 12.07 15.57
N CYS A 75 16.63 11.11 16.42
CA CYS A 75 16.06 11.32 17.74
C CYS A 75 16.72 10.37 18.75
N GLY A 76 17.89 10.76 19.24
CA GLY A 76 18.70 9.91 20.12
C GLY A 76 19.16 8.64 19.41
N ASP A 77 18.80 7.49 19.94
CA ASP A 77 19.07 6.15 19.37
C ASP A 77 18.10 5.73 18.26
N ARG A 78 17.21 6.64 17.84
CA ARG A 78 16.16 6.37 16.86
C ARG A 78 16.14 7.37 15.73
N THR A 79 15.53 6.96 14.64
CA THR A 79 15.22 7.84 13.51
C THR A 79 13.71 7.97 13.39
N ARG A 80 13.21 9.20 13.39
CA ARG A 80 11.82 9.55 13.19
C ARG A 80 11.55 9.73 11.71
N VAL A 81 10.51 9.05 11.20
CA VAL A 81 10.09 9.09 9.81
C VAL A 81 8.61 9.46 9.74
N SER A 82 8.27 10.44 8.92
CA SER A 82 6.87 10.80 8.63
C SER A 82 6.33 9.91 7.52
N LEU A 83 5.16 9.32 7.74
CA LEU A 83 4.51 8.43 6.79
C LEU A 83 3.02 8.72 6.71
N GLU A 84 2.47 8.52 5.52
CA GLU A 84 1.04 8.49 5.27
C GLU A 84 0.70 7.20 4.51
N LEU A 85 -0.18 6.39 5.08
CA LEU A 85 -0.62 5.13 4.49
C LEU A 85 -2.15 5.12 4.46
N PRO A 86 -2.76 4.86 3.31
CA PRO A 86 -4.21 4.72 3.22
C PRO A 86 -4.69 3.49 3.99
N GLN A 87 -5.99 3.36 4.13
CA GLN A 87 -6.61 2.17 4.68
C GLN A 87 -6.16 0.93 3.90
N SER A 88 -5.70 -0.10 4.62
CA SER A 88 -5.11 -1.32 4.04
C SER A 88 -3.83 -1.10 3.22
N GLY A 89 -3.27 0.10 3.25
CA GLY A 89 -1.99 0.40 2.63
C GLY A 89 -0.81 -0.24 3.36
N SER A 90 0.33 -0.32 2.69
CA SER A 90 1.58 -0.78 3.29
C SER A 90 2.78 -0.16 2.57
N CYS A 91 3.92 -0.13 3.23
CA CYS A 91 5.18 0.26 2.62
C CYS A 91 6.35 -0.50 3.23
N TYR A 92 7.50 -0.45 2.57
CA TYR A 92 8.77 -0.74 3.21
C TYR A 92 9.44 0.57 3.60
N VAL A 93 9.88 0.68 4.84
CA VAL A 93 10.82 1.71 5.30
C VAL A 93 12.19 1.07 5.34
N VAL A 94 13.09 1.54 4.50
CA VAL A 94 14.40 0.93 4.27
C VAL A 94 15.47 1.87 4.73
N PHE A 95 16.29 1.45 5.69
CA PHE A 95 17.46 2.17 6.16
C PHE A 95 18.68 1.61 5.45
N ARG A 96 19.19 2.37 4.49
CA ARG A 96 20.37 1.94 3.71
C ARG A 96 21.67 2.47 4.31
N ARG A 97 22.72 1.63 4.23
CA ARG A 97 24.08 1.97 4.61
C ARG A 97 24.90 2.11 3.33
N ASP A 98 25.84 3.03 3.34
CA ASP A 98 26.87 3.17 2.29
C ASP A 98 26.33 3.23 0.85
N VAL A 99 25.32 4.09 0.66
CA VAL A 99 24.70 4.29 -0.66
C VAL A 99 25.32 5.51 -1.32
N PRO A 100 25.85 5.40 -2.54
CA PRO A 100 26.31 6.56 -3.30
C PRO A 100 25.14 7.52 -3.56
N GLU A 101 25.41 8.81 -3.54
CA GLU A 101 24.37 9.85 -3.72
C GLU A 101 23.66 9.73 -5.07
N SER A 102 24.34 9.22 -6.09
CA SER A 102 23.78 8.93 -7.41
C SER A 102 22.66 7.88 -7.40
N ASP A 103 22.63 7.02 -6.37
CA ASP A 103 21.68 5.90 -6.24
C ASP A 103 20.47 6.28 -5.38
N LEU A 104 20.45 7.51 -4.84
CA LEU A 104 19.36 7.98 -4.01
C LEU A 104 18.16 8.39 -4.86
N PRO A 105 16.95 7.88 -4.53
CA PRO A 105 15.74 8.36 -5.17
C PRO A 105 15.52 9.83 -4.83
N GLN A 106 14.82 10.53 -5.72
CA GLN A 106 14.41 11.91 -5.45
C GLN A 106 13.58 11.99 -4.16
N PRO A 107 13.73 13.07 -3.38
CA PRO A 107 12.88 13.28 -2.22
C PRO A 107 11.40 13.26 -2.63
N HIS A 108 10.57 12.59 -1.85
CA HIS A 108 9.13 12.67 -2.04
C HIS A 108 8.67 14.09 -1.70
N VAL A 109 8.45 14.89 -2.71
CA VAL A 109 7.65 16.10 -2.57
C VAL A 109 6.21 15.61 -2.63
N ALA A 110 5.50 15.68 -1.50
CA ALA A 110 4.06 15.44 -1.51
C ALA A 110 3.47 16.40 -2.55
N ALA A 111 3.16 15.88 -3.71
CA ALA A 111 2.51 16.65 -4.74
C ALA A 111 1.11 16.95 -4.21
N GLY A 112 0.90 18.18 -3.79
CA GLY A 112 -0.43 18.72 -3.44
C GLY A 112 -1.33 18.87 -4.66
N ALA A 113 -1.13 18.06 -5.69
CA ALA A 113 -2.04 17.95 -6.81
C ALA A 113 -3.26 17.15 -6.34
N GLN A 114 -4.31 17.87 -6.02
CA GLN A 114 -5.63 17.30 -5.83
C GLN A 114 -6.05 16.70 -7.18
N ALA A 115 -5.85 15.40 -7.34
CA ALA A 115 -6.33 14.68 -8.51
C ALA A 115 -7.86 14.79 -8.54
N ALA A 116 -8.42 15.38 -9.59
CA ALA A 116 -9.86 15.40 -9.78
C ALA A 116 -10.31 13.98 -10.13
N ALA A 117 -11.12 13.37 -9.27
CA ALA A 117 -11.68 12.06 -9.55
C ALA A 117 -12.73 12.14 -10.66
N ILE A 118 -12.61 11.30 -11.68
CA ILE A 118 -13.62 11.08 -12.71
C ILE A 118 -14.40 9.83 -12.32
N PRO A 119 -15.70 9.92 -12.01
CA PRO A 119 -16.50 8.76 -11.70
C PRO A 119 -16.70 7.93 -12.98
N LEU A 120 -16.15 6.72 -12.99
CA LEU A 120 -16.36 5.77 -14.08
C LEU A 120 -17.67 5.02 -13.86
N ARG A 121 -18.50 4.92 -14.89
CA ARG A 121 -19.81 4.29 -14.89
C ARG A 121 -20.00 3.48 -16.18
N ASP A 122 -21.11 2.76 -16.25
CA ASP A 122 -21.51 2.00 -17.45
C ASP A 122 -20.41 1.05 -17.93
N TRP A 123 -20.19 0.04 -17.12
CA TRP A 123 -19.18 -0.99 -17.36
C TRP A 123 -19.75 -2.16 -18.14
N THR A 124 -19.02 -2.65 -19.12
CA THR A 124 -19.24 -3.96 -19.73
C THR A 124 -18.30 -4.97 -19.08
N LEU A 125 -18.85 -6.02 -18.48
CA LEU A 125 -18.10 -7.14 -17.93
C LEU A 125 -18.20 -8.33 -18.87
N ARG A 126 -17.05 -8.86 -19.30
CA ARG A 126 -16.95 -10.03 -20.19
C ARG A 126 -16.31 -11.20 -19.48
N PHE A 127 -16.96 -12.36 -19.56
CA PHE A 127 -16.43 -13.63 -19.10
C PHE A 127 -16.11 -14.52 -20.31
N PRO A 128 -15.16 -15.47 -20.18
CA PRO A 128 -14.93 -16.51 -21.19
C PRO A 128 -16.19 -17.36 -21.40
N ALA A 129 -16.46 -17.73 -22.65
CA ALA A 129 -17.57 -18.60 -23.00
C ALA A 129 -17.46 -19.99 -22.35
N GLY A 130 -18.59 -20.58 -21.94
CA GLY A 130 -18.64 -21.96 -21.47
C GLY A 130 -18.17 -22.19 -20.02
N TRP A 131 -18.01 -21.14 -19.21
CA TRP A 131 -17.53 -21.21 -17.83
C TRP A 131 -18.63 -20.94 -16.78
N GLY A 132 -19.90 -21.09 -17.16
CA GLY A 132 -21.04 -20.95 -16.24
C GLY A 132 -21.49 -19.52 -15.95
N ALA A 133 -20.69 -18.53 -16.29
CA ALA A 133 -21.06 -17.11 -16.23
C ALA A 133 -21.58 -16.63 -17.60
N PRO A 134 -22.48 -15.62 -17.65
CA PRO A 134 -22.88 -14.99 -18.90
C PRO A 134 -21.69 -14.36 -19.58
N GLU A 135 -21.56 -14.50 -20.91
CA GLU A 135 -20.42 -13.95 -21.65
C GLU A 135 -20.28 -12.43 -21.54
N ARG A 136 -21.41 -11.75 -21.31
CA ARG A 136 -21.46 -10.28 -21.18
C ARG A 136 -22.52 -9.84 -20.16
N LEU A 137 -22.13 -8.86 -19.35
CA LEU A 137 -23.02 -8.16 -18.41
C LEU A 137 -22.78 -6.66 -18.51
N GLU A 138 -23.86 -5.88 -18.46
CA GLU A 138 -23.81 -4.43 -18.33
C GLU A 138 -24.00 -4.04 -16.86
N LEU A 139 -23.12 -3.19 -16.35
CA LEU A 139 -23.13 -2.75 -14.95
C LEU A 139 -23.09 -1.23 -14.89
N SER A 140 -24.01 -0.62 -14.19
CA SER A 140 -23.99 0.84 -13.93
C SER A 140 -22.85 1.23 -12.99
N GLU A 141 -22.42 0.29 -12.12
CA GLU A 141 -21.35 0.47 -11.15
C GLU A 141 -20.60 -0.83 -10.91
N LEU A 142 -19.35 -0.76 -10.46
CA LEU A 142 -18.58 -1.95 -10.11
C LEU A 142 -19.13 -2.60 -8.85
N LYS A 143 -19.37 -3.91 -8.92
CA LYS A 143 -19.80 -4.75 -7.80
C LYS A 143 -18.94 -6.01 -7.71
N PRO A 144 -18.76 -6.57 -6.50
CA PRO A 144 -18.16 -7.88 -6.35
C PRO A 144 -18.97 -8.94 -7.09
N TRP A 145 -18.31 -9.92 -7.67
CA TRP A 145 -19.00 -10.98 -8.47
C TRP A 145 -20.12 -11.70 -7.72
N LYS A 146 -19.96 -11.92 -6.41
CA LYS A 146 -20.98 -12.52 -5.56
C LYS A 146 -22.29 -11.72 -5.52
N ASP A 147 -22.25 -10.41 -5.82
CA ASP A 147 -23.37 -9.48 -5.73
C ASP A 147 -23.97 -9.16 -7.11
N LEU A 148 -23.48 -9.82 -8.19
CA LEU A 148 -23.93 -9.60 -9.57
C LEU A 148 -25.18 -10.42 -9.95
N GLY A 149 -25.79 -11.17 -9.04
CA GLY A 149 -26.97 -12.01 -9.34
C GLY A 149 -26.67 -13.17 -10.30
N LEU A 150 -25.43 -13.62 -10.39
CA LEU A 150 -25.02 -14.74 -11.22
C LEU A 150 -25.64 -16.06 -10.74
N SER A 151 -25.77 -17.04 -11.65
CA SER A 151 -26.10 -18.43 -11.32
C SER A 151 -25.10 -19.02 -10.32
N GLU A 152 -25.39 -20.17 -9.75
CA GLU A 152 -24.46 -20.87 -8.84
C GLU A 152 -23.13 -21.18 -9.54
N GLU A 153 -23.18 -21.63 -10.79
CA GLU A 153 -22.01 -21.89 -11.62
C GLU A 153 -21.22 -20.59 -11.91
N GLY A 154 -21.92 -19.49 -12.24
CA GLY A 154 -21.31 -18.19 -12.48
C GLY A 154 -20.64 -17.59 -11.24
N ARG A 155 -21.20 -17.85 -10.04
CA ARG A 155 -20.56 -17.45 -8.77
C ARG A 155 -19.33 -18.26 -8.41
N ALA A 156 -19.26 -19.50 -8.90
CA ALA A 156 -18.10 -20.38 -8.76
C ALA A 156 -17.02 -20.12 -9.82
N PHE A 157 -17.24 -19.17 -10.75
CA PHE A 157 -16.26 -18.84 -11.78
C PHE A 157 -14.89 -18.49 -11.17
N SER A 158 -13.85 -19.16 -11.65
CA SER A 158 -12.46 -18.94 -11.26
C SER A 158 -11.62 -18.74 -12.51
N GLY A 159 -11.36 -17.51 -12.87
CA GLY A 159 -10.64 -17.15 -14.09
C GLY A 159 -10.49 -15.64 -14.22
N THR A 160 -10.18 -15.19 -15.42
CA THR A 160 -10.05 -13.76 -15.75
C THR A 160 -11.33 -13.26 -16.41
N ALA A 161 -11.90 -12.19 -15.87
CA ALA A 161 -12.96 -11.43 -16.53
C ALA A 161 -12.44 -10.03 -16.89
N VAL A 162 -12.96 -9.46 -17.98
CA VAL A 162 -12.54 -8.16 -18.49
C VAL A 162 -13.61 -7.13 -18.21
N TYR A 163 -13.26 -6.06 -17.51
CA TYR A 163 -14.11 -4.89 -17.30
C TYR A 163 -13.72 -3.80 -18.29
N GLU A 164 -14.68 -3.32 -19.05
CA GLU A 164 -14.51 -2.26 -20.04
C GLU A 164 -15.42 -1.10 -19.69
N THR A 165 -14.91 0.13 -19.73
CA THR A 165 -15.70 1.36 -19.66
C THR A 165 -15.07 2.42 -20.53
N THR A 166 -15.82 3.44 -20.88
CA THR A 166 -15.33 4.62 -21.61
C THR A 166 -15.56 5.86 -20.77
N PHE A 167 -14.63 6.80 -20.83
CA PHE A 167 -14.77 8.10 -20.21
C PHE A 167 -14.24 9.20 -21.12
N GLU A 168 -14.74 10.41 -20.95
CA GLU A 168 -14.24 11.58 -21.68
C GLU A 168 -13.00 12.13 -20.97
N ALA A 169 -11.88 12.13 -21.68
CA ALA A 169 -10.66 12.78 -21.21
C ALA A 169 -10.84 14.31 -21.23
N ARG A 170 -10.69 14.95 -20.08
CA ARG A 170 -10.90 16.41 -19.96
C ARG A 170 -9.78 17.23 -20.56
N GLU A 171 -8.55 16.71 -20.57
CA GLU A 171 -7.37 17.40 -21.08
C GLU A 171 -6.49 16.48 -21.92
N PRO A 172 -6.11 16.85 -23.15
CA PRO A 172 -5.13 16.12 -23.92
C PRO A 172 -3.77 16.13 -23.23
N GLY A 173 -3.17 14.97 -23.04
CA GLY A 173 -1.84 14.81 -22.40
C GLY A 173 -1.86 14.70 -20.87
N ALA A 174 -3.01 14.72 -20.21
CA ALA A 174 -3.11 14.40 -18.79
C ALA A 174 -2.84 12.91 -18.53
N THR A 175 -2.20 12.61 -17.40
CA THR A 175 -2.04 11.22 -16.94
C THR A 175 -3.24 10.82 -16.09
N TYR A 176 -3.88 9.71 -16.46
CA TYR A 176 -5.00 9.12 -15.72
C TYR A 176 -4.50 7.85 -15.00
N THR A 177 -4.74 7.77 -13.70
CA THR A 177 -4.36 6.62 -12.83
C THR A 177 -5.56 6.08 -12.08
#